data_e54030e06d9da3445fb60210c4b0ea96
#
_entry.id   e54030e06d9da3445fb60210c4b0ea96
#
_cell.length_a   1.000
_cell.length_b   1.000
_cell.length_c   1.000
_cell.angle_alpha   90.00
_cell.angle_beta   90.00
_cell.angle_gamma   90.00
#
_symmetry.space_group_name_H-M   'P 1'
#
loop_
_entity.id
_entity.type
_entity.pdbx_description
1 polymer ?
#
loop_
_entity_poly.entity_id
_entity_poly.type
_entity_poly.pdbx_seq_one_letter_code
_entity_poly.pdbx_strand_id
1 'polypeptide(L)'
;MEKPEVVRSLYNDQFKILESILKLHVEGNTFDVDLTYGNGAFYKKGIPQPKHRLDIDDSLENITKVCDSTNTGLQAASVNSVVFDPPFLTYIKKQRTGNSNMVMSRRFSGYWTSDELSEHYQLSIKEAARILKHKGIMVIKCQDIVHNHKLFCTHAHILNWSSEFFRLKDLFVQAATHRMPAPNRRGTQKHARIFHSYWIVLQRWAR
;
A
#
# COMPACT_ATOMS: atom_id res chain seq x y z
N MET A 1 9.21 18.70 -32.43
CA MET A 1 8.72 18.61 -31.05
C MET A 1 8.32 17.14 -30.79
N GLU A 2 9.00 16.48 -29.88
CA GLU A 2 8.57 15.12 -29.44
C GLU A 2 7.18 15.22 -28.83
N LYS A 3 6.32 14.28 -29.20
CA LYS A 3 4.99 14.19 -28.58
C LYS A 3 5.18 13.85 -27.09
N PRO A 4 4.48 14.53 -26.18
CA PRO A 4 4.59 14.22 -24.76
C PRO A 4 4.22 12.74 -24.52
N GLU A 5 5.04 12.04 -23.77
CA GLU A 5 4.79 10.65 -23.40
C GLU A 5 3.49 10.54 -22.59
N VAL A 6 2.57 9.73 -23.08
CA VAL A 6 1.28 9.50 -22.43
C VAL A 6 1.46 8.52 -21.27
N VAL A 7 1.15 8.94 -20.07
CA VAL A 7 1.12 8.08 -18.89
C VAL A 7 -0.04 7.08 -19.03
N ARG A 8 0.25 5.80 -18.80
CA ARG A 8 -0.74 4.72 -18.85
C ARG A 8 -1.13 4.32 -17.43
N SER A 9 -2.30 3.70 -17.28
CA SER A 9 -2.76 3.19 -15.98
C SER A 9 -2.39 1.73 -15.72
N LEU A 10 -1.75 1.03 -16.68
CA LEU A 10 -1.35 -0.37 -16.57
C LEU A 10 0.15 -0.51 -16.85
N TYR A 11 0.88 -1.07 -15.88
CA TYR A 11 2.30 -1.39 -15.99
C TYR A 11 2.61 -2.73 -15.31
N ASN A 12 3.73 -3.34 -15.69
CA ASN A 12 4.33 -4.49 -14.98
C ASN A 12 5.46 -4.08 -14.03
N ASP A 13 5.95 -2.85 -14.12
CA ASP A 13 7.01 -2.30 -13.27
C ASP A 13 6.43 -1.25 -12.29
N GLN A 14 6.58 -1.50 -10.99
CA GLN A 14 6.10 -0.58 -9.94
C GLN A 14 6.79 0.79 -9.98
N PHE A 15 8.04 0.86 -10.45
CA PHE A 15 8.77 2.13 -10.53
C PHE A 15 8.17 3.06 -11.58
N LYS A 16 7.68 2.50 -12.70
CA LYS A 16 6.94 3.26 -13.70
C LYS A 16 5.63 3.83 -13.17
N ILE A 17 4.95 3.08 -12.30
CA ILE A 17 3.74 3.56 -11.62
C ILE A 17 4.09 4.69 -10.65
N LEU A 18 5.12 4.50 -9.81
CA LEU A 18 5.56 5.53 -8.86
C LEU A 18 6.01 6.80 -9.55
N GLU A 19 6.83 6.71 -10.61
CA GLU A 19 7.22 7.86 -11.44
C GLU A 19 5.99 8.59 -12.00
N SER A 20 5.00 7.83 -12.50
CA SER A 20 3.77 8.39 -13.05
C SER A 20 2.94 9.11 -11.98
N ILE A 21 2.80 8.51 -10.81
CA ILE A 21 2.07 9.11 -9.69
C ILE A 21 2.77 10.38 -9.22
N LEU A 22 4.09 10.35 -9.04
CA LEU A 22 4.88 11.52 -8.64
C LEU A 22 4.71 12.66 -9.66
N LYS A 23 4.88 12.36 -10.95
CA LYS A 23 4.76 13.33 -12.03
C LYS A 23 3.38 13.97 -12.13
N LEU A 24 2.31 13.21 -11.94
CA LEU A 24 0.93 13.67 -12.17
C LEU A 24 0.28 14.28 -10.92
N HIS A 25 0.66 13.82 -9.72
CA HIS A 25 -0.16 14.07 -8.53
C HIS A 25 0.61 14.61 -7.33
N VAL A 26 1.95 14.52 -7.31
CA VAL A 26 2.75 14.92 -6.15
C VAL A 26 3.64 16.11 -6.49
N GLU A 27 3.36 17.24 -5.87
CA GLU A 27 4.17 18.44 -6.02
C GLU A 27 5.58 18.19 -5.46
N GLY A 28 6.61 18.64 -6.20
CA GLY A 28 8.01 18.41 -5.84
C GLY A 28 8.54 17.01 -6.13
N ASN A 29 7.74 16.13 -6.75
CA ASN A 29 8.12 14.78 -7.17
C ASN A 29 8.74 13.90 -6.06
N THR A 30 8.36 14.12 -4.81
CA THR A 30 8.83 13.35 -3.65
C THR A 30 7.68 13.18 -2.66
N PHE A 31 7.48 11.96 -2.15
CA PHE A 31 6.50 11.73 -1.09
C PHE A 31 7.00 12.29 0.26
N ASP A 32 6.10 12.87 1.05
CA ASP A 32 6.45 13.35 2.39
C ASP A 32 6.57 12.19 3.39
N VAL A 33 5.65 11.22 3.31
CA VAL A 33 5.53 10.13 4.30
C VAL A 33 5.32 8.80 3.61
N ASP A 34 6.02 7.77 4.07
CA ASP A 34 5.65 6.37 3.86
C ASP A 34 5.30 5.75 5.22
N LEU A 35 4.07 5.25 5.35
CA LEU A 35 3.55 4.67 6.59
C LEU A 35 4.02 3.22 6.83
N THR A 36 4.54 2.57 5.79
CA THR A 36 4.91 1.15 5.76
C THR A 36 6.20 0.94 4.98
N TYR A 37 7.22 1.73 5.35
CA TYR A 37 8.45 1.90 4.55
C TYR A 37 9.20 0.59 4.30
N GLY A 38 9.22 -0.36 5.25
CA GLY A 38 9.93 -1.61 5.16
C GLY A 38 11.42 -1.40 4.86
N ASN A 39 11.93 -2.12 3.87
CA ASN A 39 13.31 -2.00 3.38
C ASN A 39 13.47 -0.96 2.26
N GLY A 40 12.55 -0.02 2.11
CA GLY A 40 12.59 1.01 1.07
C GLY A 40 12.47 0.47 -0.35
N ALA A 41 11.71 -0.61 -0.56
CA ALA A 41 11.60 -1.28 -1.85
C ALA A 41 11.03 -0.39 -2.96
N PHE A 42 10.28 0.64 -2.62
CA PHE A 42 9.71 1.62 -3.56
C PHE A 42 10.71 2.68 -4.00
N TYR A 43 11.72 2.95 -3.17
CA TYR A 43 12.65 4.08 -3.34
C TYR A 43 13.98 3.64 -3.95
N LYS A 44 13.87 2.82 -5.01
CA LYS A 44 14.97 2.37 -5.85
C LYS A 44 14.82 2.95 -7.25
N LYS A 45 15.80 2.74 -8.11
CA LYS A 45 15.79 3.16 -9.51
C LYS A 45 15.44 4.65 -9.72
N GLY A 46 15.91 5.52 -8.83
CA GLY A 46 15.75 6.97 -8.97
C GLY A 46 14.49 7.55 -8.30
N ILE A 47 13.63 6.73 -7.69
CA ILE A 47 12.51 7.24 -6.89
C ILE A 47 13.07 7.88 -5.61
N PRO A 48 12.79 9.18 -5.34
CA PRO A 48 13.31 9.87 -4.16
C PRO A 48 12.78 9.30 -2.84
N GLN A 49 13.63 9.32 -1.83
CA GLN A 49 13.27 8.87 -0.48
C GLN A 49 12.29 9.84 0.18
N PRO A 50 11.25 9.35 0.90
CA PRO A 50 10.35 10.20 1.64
C PRO A 50 11.05 10.79 2.87
N LYS A 51 10.57 11.96 3.29
CA LYS A 51 11.08 12.66 4.49
C LYS A 51 10.83 11.83 5.76
N HIS A 52 9.63 11.29 5.90
CA HIS A 52 9.22 10.45 7.03
C HIS A 52 9.07 9.01 6.55
N ARG A 53 9.92 8.13 7.04
CA ARG A 53 9.93 6.70 6.76
C ARG A 53 9.49 5.97 8.03
N LEU A 54 8.22 5.58 8.05
CA LEU A 54 7.58 5.00 9.23
C LEU A 54 7.40 3.49 9.04
N ASP A 55 7.58 2.74 10.09
CA ASP A 55 7.28 1.31 10.13
C ASP A 55 7.03 0.88 11.57
N ILE A 56 6.32 -0.23 11.75
CA ILE A 56 6.10 -0.85 13.06
C ILE A 56 7.28 -1.74 13.49
N ASP A 57 8.10 -2.18 12.53
CA ASP A 57 9.25 -3.05 12.75
C ASP A 57 10.48 -2.21 13.16
N ASP A 58 10.85 -2.30 14.43
CA ASP A 58 12.00 -1.60 15.02
C ASP A 58 13.37 -2.17 14.60
N SER A 59 13.40 -3.32 13.95
CA SER A 59 14.62 -3.92 13.43
C SER A 59 15.12 -3.31 12.10
N LEU A 60 14.36 -2.43 11.49
CA LEU A 60 14.68 -1.81 10.21
C LEU A 60 15.61 -0.60 10.38
N GLU A 61 16.72 -0.58 9.64
CA GLU A 61 17.78 0.43 9.82
C GLU A 61 17.44 1.83 9.25
N ASN A 62 16.64 1.90 8.19
CA ASN A 62 16.44 3.15 7.42
C ASN A 62 15.12 3.88 7.71
N ILE A 63 14.45 3.55 8.79
CA ILE A 63 13.24 4.24 9.24
C ILE A 63 13.58 5.49 10.04
N THR A 64 12.71 6.50 9.99
CA THR A 64 12.86 7.73 10.78
C THR A 64 12.11 7.68 12.09
N LYS A 65 11.10 6.80 12.20
CA LYS A 65 10.30 6.61 13.40
C LYS A 65 9.64 5.24 13.40
N VAL A 66 9.72 4.54 14.51
CA VAL A 66 8.95 3.32 14.76
C VAL A 66 7.57 3.72 15.25
N CYS A 67 6.52 3.36 14.51
CA CYS A 67 5.13 3.59 14.91
C CYS A 67 4.17 2.74 14.09
N ASP A 68 2.97 2.55 14.62
CA ASP A 68 1.86 1.97 13.87
C ASP A 68 1.29 3.00 12.88
N SER A 69 0.95 2.56 11.68
CA SER A 69 0.34 3.40 10.63
C SER A 69 -1.02 3.98 11.04
N THR A 70 -1.66 3.42 12.04
CA THR A 70 -2.92 3.90 12.61
C THR A 70 -2.74 5.06 13.60
N ASN A 71 -1.49 5.29 14.05
CA ASN A 71 -1.14 6.36 14.99
C ASN A 71 0.31 6.82 14.78
N THR A 72 0.52 7.67 13.79
CA THR A 72 1.86 8.13 13.41
C THR A 72 2.49 9.10 14.40
N GLY A 73 1.67 9.78 15.20
CA GLY A 73 2.10 10.89 16.06
C GLY A 73 2.63 12.10 15.28
N LEU A 74 2.38 12.20 13.96
CA LEU A 74 2.62 13.41 13.19
C LEU A 74 1.54 14.46 13.46
N GLN A 75 1.87 15.73 13.28
CA GLN A 75 0.92 16.81 13.45
C GLN A 75 -0.20 16.73 12.41
N ALA A 76 -1.42 17.09 12.78
CA ALA A 76 -2.54 17.18 11.86
C ALA A 76 -2.27 18.20 10.75
N ALA A 77 -2.72 17.92 9.53
CA ALA A 77 -2.59 18.76 8.34
C ALA A 77 -1.14 19.28 8.13
N SER A 78 -0.13 18.42 8.33
CA SER A 78 1.29 18.79 8.26
C SER A 78 1.98 18.34 6.97
N VAL A 79 1.45 17.35 6.26
CA VAL A 79 2.09 16.73 5.08
C VAL A 79 1.24 16.84 3.84
N ASN A 80 1.86 16.79 2.64
CA ASN A 80 1.17 16.92 1.36
C ASN A 80 0.96 15.56 0.68
N SER A 81 1.75 14.55 1.04
CA SER A 81 1.66 13.24 0.40
C SER A 81 2.02 12.10 1.35
N VAL A 82 1.28 10.99 1.22
CA VAL A 82 1.41 9.77 2.04
C VAL A 82 1.37 8.55 1.15
N VAL A 83 2.26 7.59 1.38
CA VAL A 83 2.25 6.24 0.79
C VAL A 83 1.86 5.23 1.85
N PHE A 84 1.08 4.23 1.47
CA PHE A 84 0.65 3.14 2.32
C PHE A 84 0.60 1.82 1.54
N ASP A 85 1.53 0.90 1.83
CA ASP A 85 1.62 -0.46 1.23
C ASP A 85 1.61 -1.51 2.35
N PRO A 86 0.49 -1.67 3.07
CA PRO A 86 0.43 -2.63 4.15
C PRO A 86 0.44 -4.06 3.61
N PRO A 87 0.71 -5.05 4.46
CA PRO A 87 0.48 -6.44 4.12
C PRO A 87 -0.96 -6.64 3.65
N PHE A 88 -1.17 -7.45 2.64
CA PHE A 88 -2.50 -7.76 2.09
C PHE A 88 -2.85 -9.26 2.15
N LEU A 89 -2.06 -10.06 2.86
CA LEU A 89 -2.30 -11.50 3.00
C LEU A 89 -3.07 -11.79 4.29
N THR A 90 -4.00 -12.73 4.22
CA THR A 90 -4.71 -13.31 5.37
C THR A 90 -4.20 -14.72 5.68
N TYR A 91 -4.59 -15.29 6.82
CA TYR A 91 -4.12 -16.59 7.37
C TYR A 91 -2.63 -16.62 7.73
N ILE A 92 -2.03 -15.47 8.00
CA ILE A 92 -0.68 -15.39 8.52
C ILE A 92 -0.76 -15.32 10.05
N LYS A 93 -0.30 -16.36 10.74
CA LYS A 93 -0.19 -16.35 12.20
C LYS A 93 0.85 -15.30 12.59
N LYS A 94 0.45 -14.35 13.43
CA LYS A 94 1.41 -13.52 14.17
C LYS A 94 2.27 -14.45 14.99
N GLN A 95 3.54 -14.60 14.63
CA GLN A 95 4.43 -15.44 15.45
C GLN A 95 4.73 -14.74 16.76
N ARG A 96 4.32 -15.38 17.85
CA ARG A 96 5.00 -15.24 19.13
C ARG A 96 6.41 -15.83 18.96
N THR A 97 7.43 -15.01 19.22
CA THR A 97 8.84 -15.35 19.39
C THR A 97 9.17 -16.84 19.28
N GLY A 98 9.82 -17.27 18.21
CA GLY A 98 10.31 -18.62 18.03
C GLY A 98 10.52 -18.98 16.56
N ASN A 99 11.68 -19.52 16.26
CA ASN A 99 12.18 -20.00 14.98
C ASN A 99 11.15 -20.52 13.97
N SER A 100 10.54 -19.67 13.17
CA SER A 100 9.86 -20.15 11.98
C SER A 100 10.75 -19.91 10.77
N ASN A 101 11.08 -21.01 10.10
CA ASN A 101 11.78 -21.03 8.83
C ASN A 101 10.91 -20.63 7.63
N MET A 102 9.71 -20.09 7.85
CA MET A 102 8.85 -19.63 6.77
C MET A 102 9.28 -18.24 6.31
N VAL A 103 9.85 -18.17 5.11
CA VAL A 103 10.22 -16.93 4.41
C VAL A 103 9.06 -15.91 4.37
N MET A 104 7.81 -16.40 4.35
CA MET A 104 6.59 -15.58 4.34
C MET A 104 6.36 -14.82 5.64
N SER A 105 6.55 -15.45 6.80
CA SER A 105 6.36 -14.81 8.11
C SER A 105 7.49 -13.85 8.49
N ARG A 106 8.66 -13.96 7.85
CA ARG A 106 9.77 -13.02 8.01
C ARG A 106 9.68 -11.79 7.12
N ARG A 107 9.00 -11.91 5.96
CA ARG A 107 8.91 -10.82 4.97
C ARG A 107 7.60 -10.06 5.03
N PHE A 108 6.55 -10.67 5.53
CA PHE A 108 5.21 -10.10 5.51
C PHE A 108 4.53 -10.41 6.83
N SER A 109 4.44 -9.44 7.71
CA SER A 109 3.37 -9.46 8.68
C SER A 109 2.06 -9.47 7.91
N GLY A 110 1.07 -10.22 8.36
CA GLY A 110 -0.22 -10.32 7.69
C GLY A 110 -1.32 -10.36 8.74
N TYR A 111 -2.52 -10.52 8.25
CA TYR A 111 -3.70 -10.62 9.08
C TYR A 111 -4.15 -12.07 9.20
N TRP A 112 -4.79 -12.43 10.31
CA TRP A 112 -5.41 -13.73 10.40
C TRP A 112 -6.77 -13.74 9.67
N THR A 113 -7.54 -12.68 9.83
CA THR A 113 -8.87 -12.55 9.24
C THR A 113 -8.96 -11.36 8.26
N SER A 114 -10.01 -11.36 7.43
CA SER A 114 -10.35 -10.21 6.59
C SER A 114 -10.83 -9.02 7.41
N ASP A 115 -11.36 -9.25 8.61
CA ASP A 115 -11.85 -8.18 9.49
C ASP A 115 -10.69 -7.41 10.11
N GLU A 116 -9.62 -8.11 10.57
CA GLU A 116 -8.39 -7.46 11.02
C GLU A 116 -7.75 -6.61 9.92
N LEU A 117 -7.73 -7.15 8.68
CA LEU A 117 -7.25 -6.40 7.52
C LEU A 117 -8.10 -5.15 7.30
N SER A 118 -9.42 -5.29 7.32
CA SER A 118 -10.35 -4.19 7.07
C SER A 118 -10.21 -3.09 8.12
N GLU A 119 -10.11 -3.46 9.40
CA GLU A 119 -9.94 -2.53 10.50
C GLU A 119 -8.63 -1.74 10.38
N HIS A 120 -7.52 -2.42 10.10
CA HIS A 120 -6.22 -1.77 9.93
C HIS A 120 -6.23 -0.77 8.76
N TYR A 121 -6.82 -1.13 7.61
CA TYR A 121 -6.93 -0.21 6.49
C TYR A 121 -7.78 1.01 6.84
N GLN A 122 -8.93 0.83 7.48
CA GLN A 122 -9.82 1.94 7.85
C GLN A 122 -9.14 2.90 8.84
N LEU A 123 -8.48 2.39 9.87
CA LEU A 123 -7.77 3.20 10.86
C LEU A 123 -6.59 3.95 10.23
N SER A 124 -5.80 3.29 9.37
CA SER A 124 -4.68 3.93 8.68
C SER A 124 -5.14 4.99 7.67
N ILE A 125 -6.25 4.77 6.97
CA ILE A 125 -6.88 5.78 6.08
C ILE A 125 -7.32 7.00 6.89
N LYS A 126 -7.92 6.80 8.06
CA LYS A 126 -8.33 7.88 8.97
C LYS A 126 -7.13 8.67 9.49
N GLU A 127 -6.06 7.99 9.88
CA GLU A 127 -4.81 8.63 10.32
C GLU A 127 -4.15 9.42 9.17
N ALA A 128 -4.07 8.84 7.98
CA ALA A 128 -3.58 9.54 6.80
C ALA A 128 -4.41 10.80 6.48
N ALA A 129 -5.74 10.70 6.60
CA ALA A 129 -6.62 11.85 6.45
C ALA A 129 -6.37 12.94 7.49
N ARG A 130 -6.01 12.57 8.72
CA ARG A 130 -5.70 13.51 9.80
C ARG A 130 -4.41 14.29 9.52
N ILE A 131 -3.35 13.60 9.08
CA ILE A 131 -2.03 14.22 8.87
C ILE A 131 -1.90 14.95 7.54
N LEU A 132 -2.70 14.59 6.53
CA LEU A 132 -2.69 15.24 5.23
C LEU A 132 -3.35 16.61 5.27
N LYS A 133 -2.72 17.56 4.60
CA LYS A 133 -3.32 18.86 4.28
C LYS A 133 -4.51 18.69 3.32
N HIS A 134 -5.35 19.70 3.27
CA HIS A 134 -6.38 19.78 2.23
C HIS A 134 -5.75 19.69 0.83
N LYS A 135 -6.33 18.90 -0.07
CA LYS A 135 -5.80 18.53 -1.39
C LYS A 135 -4.54 17.65 -1.38
N GLY A 136 -4.03 17.27 -0.21
CA GLY A 136 -2.93 16.31 -0.13
C GLY A 136 -3.28 14.95 -0.74
N ILE A 137 -2.27 14.21 -1.13
CA ILE A 137 -2.38 12.95 -1.89
C ILE A 137 -2.06 11.77 -0.98
N MET A 138 -2.94 10.77 -0.98
CA MET A 138 -2.66 9.45 -0.41
C MET A 138 -2.56 8.43 -1.53
N VAL A 139 -1.49 7.63 -1.51
CA VAL A 139 -1.30 6.50 -2.43
C VAL A 139 -1.40 5.22 -1.63
N ILE A 140 -2.35 4.36 -1.98
CA ILE A 140 -2.52 3.05 -1.35
C ILE A 140 -2.22 1.97 -2.37
N LYS A 141 -1.27 1.08 -2.04
CA LYS A 141 -1.08 -0.15 -2.80
C LYS A 141 -1.82 -1.28 -2.11
N CYS A 142 -2.62 -2.02 -2.86
CA CYS A 142 -3.36 -3.16 -2.34
C CYS A 142 -3.50 -4.28 -3.38
N GLN A 143 -3.96 -5.42 -2.92
CA GLN A 143 -4.34 -6.53 -3.78
C GLN A 143 -5.65 -7.15 -3.28
N ASP A 144 -6.49 -7.55 -4.23
CA ASP A 144 -7.63 -8.39 -3.92
C ASP A 144 -7.17 -9.77 -3.43
N ILE A 145 -7.92 -10.38 -2.56
CA ILE A 145 -7.58 -11.67 -1.96
C ILE A 145 -8.72 -12.65 -2.05
N VAL A 146 -8.41 -13.94 -1.96
CA VAL A 146 -9.42 -14.97 -1.73
C VAL A 146 -9.30 -15.41 -0.28
N HIS A 147 -10.32 -15.12 0.52
CA HIS A 147 -10.42 -15.50 1.92
C HIS A 147 -11.66 -16.38 2.13
N ASN A 148 -11.53 -17.52 2.82
CA ASN A 148 -12.62 -18.47 3.02
C ASN A 148 -13.37 -18.84 1.72
N HIS A 149 -12.64 -19.12 0.65
CA HIS A 149 -13.20 -19.42 -0.68
C HIS A 149 -14.09 -18.32 -1.29
N LYS A 150 -14.00 -17.10 -0.80
CA LYS A 150 -14.71 -15.92 -1.34
C LYS A 150 -13.70 -14.89 -1.81
N LEU A 151 -13.98 -14.29 -2.95
CA LEU A 151 -13.21 -13.13 -3.42
C LEU A 151 -13.53 -11.92 -2.54
N PHE A 152 -12.49 -11.32 -1.97
CA PHE A 152 -12.56 -10.07 -1.24
C PHE A 152 -11.88 -8.98 -2.09
N CYS A 153 -12.69 -8.08 -2.63
CA CYS A 153 -12.23 -7.00 -3.49
C CYS A 153 -11.69 -5.84 -2.65
N THR A 154 -10.47 -5.97 -2.15
CA THR A 154 -9.82 -5.01 -1.26
C THR A 154 -9.84 -3.59 -1.83
N HIS A 155 -9.54 -3.44 -3.12
CA HIS A 155 -9.54 -2.12 -3.78
C HIS A 155 -10.90 -1.43 -3.73
N ALA A 156 -12.00 -2.17 -3.94
CA ALA A 156 -13.36 -1.61 -3.89
C ALA A 156 -13.74 -1.22 -2.45
N HIS A 157 -13.35 -2.04 -1.47
CA HIS A 157 -13.55 -1.70 -0.05
C HIS A 157 -12.78 -0.45 0.35
N ILE A 158 -11.51 -0.30 -0.08
CA ILE A 158 -10.72 0.91 0.18
C ILE A 158 -11.40 2.16 -0.38
N LEU A 159 -11.94 2.10 -1.60
CA LEU A 159 -12.67 3.24 -2.17
C LEU A 159 -13.89 3.63 -1.33
N ASN A 160 -14.61 2.64 -0.82
CA ASN A 160 -15.75 2.88 0.07
C ASN A 160 -15.30 3.45 1.42
N TRP A 161 -14.31 2.84 2.09
CA TRP A 161 -13.82 3.29 3.40
C TRP A 161 -13.19 4.67 3.36
N SER A 162 -12.56 5.03 2.23
CA SER A 162 -11.91 6.33 2.07
C SER A 162 -12.86 7.47 1.68
N SER A 163 -14.09 7.17 1.24
CA SER A 163 -15.01 8.13 0.61
C SER A 163 -15.40 9.31 1.51
N GLU A 164 -15.39 9.12 2.83
CA GLU A 164 -15.64 10.18 3.81
C GLU A 164 -14.58 11.28 3.78
N PHE A 165 -13.32 10.91 3.53
CA PHE A 165 -12.17 11.82 3.65
C PHE A 165 -11.55 12.18 2.31
N PHE A 166 -11.70 11.31 1.32
CA PHE A 166 -10.95 11.37 0.07
C PHE A 166 -11.86 11.25 -1.16
N ARG A 167 -11.40 11.80 -2.27
CA ARG A 167 -11.91 11.52 -3.62
C ARG A 167 -10.90 10.69 -4.37
N LEU A 168 -11.37 9.72 -5.15
CA LEU A 168 -10.52 9.00 -6.09
C LEU A 168 -9.99 9.99 -7.13
N LYS A 169 -8.68 10.03 -7.28
CA LYS A 169 -7.99 10.89 -8.24
C LYS A 169 -7.53 10.10 -9.45
N ASP A 170 -6.97 8.90 -9.21
CA ASP A 170 -6.47 8.01 -10.25
C ASP A 170 -6.37 6.58 -9.74
N LEU A 171 -6.28 5.61 -10.66
CA LEU A 171 -6.13 4.19 -10.36
C LEU A 171 -5.16 3.56 -11.35
N PHE A 172 -4.05 3.01 -10.83
CA PHE A 172 -3.11 2.23 -11.62
C PHE A 172 -3.20 0.75 -11.28
N VAL A 173 -2.97 -0.09 -12.29
CA VAL A 173 -2.91 -1.55 -12.14
C VAL A 173 -1.49 -2.01 -12.41
N GLN A 174 -0.92 -2.74 -11.48
CA GLN A 174 0.36 -3.41 -11.65
C GLN A 174 0.13 -4.86 -12.02
N ALA A 175 0.42 -5.25 -13.25
CA ALA A 175 0.41 -6.64 -13.67
C ALA A 175 1.67 -7.36 -13.18
N ALA A 176 1.52 -8.49 -12.47
CA ALA A 176 2.65 -9.29 -12.03
C ALA A 176 3.15 -10.18 -13.16
N THR A 177 4.45 -10.16 -13.44
CA THR A 177 5.10 -11.04 -14.41
C THR A 177 5.35 -12.44 -13.83
N HIS A 178 5.56 -12.53 -12.52
CA HIS A 178 5.83 -13.78 -11.80
C HIS A 178 5.03 -13.82 -10.50
N ARG A 179 4.65 -15.03 -10.09
CA ARG A 179 4.00 -15.28 -8.80
C ARG A 179 4.62 -16.47 -8.12
N MET A 180 4.76 -16.40 -6.81
CA MET A 180 5.14 -17.55 -6.01
C MET A 180 4.14 -18.69 -6.24
N PRO A 181 4.60 -19.96 -6.33
CA PRO A 181 3.70 -21.10 -6.43
C PRO A 181 2.67 -21.08 -5.28
N ALA A 182 1.41 -21.38 -5.60
CA ALA A 182 0.41 -21.55 -4.54
C ALA A 182 0.76 -22.82 -3.76
N PRO A 183 0.86 -22.77 -2.42
CA PRO A 183 1.01 -23.98 -1.63
C PRO A 183 -0.22 -24.88 -1.83
N ASN A 184 0.01 -26.19 -1.92
CA ASN A 184 -1.03 -27.23 -1.93
C ASN A 184 -2.11 -27.14 -3.01
N ARG A 185 -1.73 -27.29 -4.28
CA ARG A 185 -2.68 -27.56 -5.37
C ARG A 185 -3.18 -29.01 -5.32
N ARG A 186 -3.98 -29.36 -4.32
CA ARG A 186 -4.80 -30.56 -4.34
C ARG A 186 -6.24 -30.16 -4.71
N GLY A 187 -6.67 -30.45 -5.93
CA GLY A 187 -8.03 -30.21 -6.41
C GLY A 187 -8.15 -29.22 -7.57
N THR A 188 -9.39 -29.01 -8.02
CA THR A 188 -9.73 -28.06 -9.11
C THR A 188 -9.66 -26.62 -8.64
N GLN A 189 -9.13 -25.74 -9.50
CA GLN A 189 -9.11 -24.31 -9.26
C GLN A 189 -10.53 -23.74 -9.21
N LYS A 190 -10.93 -23.09 -8.12
CA LYS A 190 -12.26 -22.50 -7.94
C LYS A 190 -12.33 -21.01 -8.27
N HIS A 191 -11.20 -20.31 -8.19
CA HIS A 191 -11.09 -18.88 -8.47
C HIS A 191 -9.94 -18.61 -9.41
N ALA A 192 -10.07 -17.57 -10.23
CA ALA A 192 -8.94 -17.04 -10.99
C ALA A 192 -7.81 -16.67 -10.04
N ARG A 193 -6.58 -16.96 -10.44
CA ARG A 193 -5.42 -16.51 -9.67
C ARG A 193 -5.16 -15.04 -9.94
N ILE A 194 -5.07 -14.25 -8.87
CA ILE A 194 -4.86 -12.82 -8.97
C ILE A 194 -3.40 -12.53 -9.35
N PHE A 195 -3.17 -11.93 -10.51
CA PHE A 195 -1.86 -11.55 -11.06
C PHE A 195 -1.69 -10.06 -11.17
N HIS A 196 -2.38 -9.29 -10.35
CA HIS A 196 -2.29 -7.84 -10.35
C HIS A 196 -2.45 -7.29 -8.93
N SER A 197 -2.00 -6.07 -8.76
CA SER A 197 -2.26 -5.23 -7.60
C SER A 197 -2.71 -3.85 -8.07
N TYR A 198 -3.30 -3.10 -7.17
CA TYR A 198 -3.82 -1.77 -7.46
C TYR A 198 -2.99 -0.73 -6.71
N TRP A 199 -2.82 0.43 -7.36
CA TRP A 199 -2.27 1.63 -6.79
C TRP A 199 -3.36 2.71 -6.88
N ILE A 200 -3.98 3.00 -5.74
CA ILE A 200 -5.12 3.89 -5.63
C ILE A 200 -4.59 5.26 -5.22
N VAL A 201 -4.82 6.26 -6.05
CA VAL A 201 -4.43 7.65 -5.77
C VAL A 201 -5.66 8.40 -5.28
N LEU A 202 -5.61 8.84 -4.04
CA LEU A 202 -6.70 9.51 -3.35
C LEU A 202 -6.30 10.96 -3.05
N GLN A 203 -7.22 11.90 -3.20
CA GLN A 203 -7.01 13.29 -2.82
C GLN A 203 -7.87 13.67 -1.61
N ARG A 204 -7.25 14.21 -0.57
CA ARG A 204 -7.92 14.73 0.62
C ARG A 204 -8.85 15.89 0.25
N TRP A 205 -10.14 15.76 0.49
CA TRP A 205 -11.13 16.78 0.11
C TRP A 205 -11.92 17.33 1.31
N ALA A 206 -12.18 16.51 2.31
CA ALA A 206 -12.84 16.97 3.53
C ALA A 206 -11.89 17.89 4.33
N ARG A 207 -12.43 18.90 4.95
CA ARG A 207 -11.72 19.85 5.79
C ARG A 207 -11.56 19.35 7.22
#